data_9692521f7023252007b60710953bf6da
#
_entry.id   9692521f7023252007b60710953bf6da
#
_cell.length_a   1.000
_cell.length_b   1.000
_cell.length_c   1.000
_cell.angle_alpha   90.00
_cell.angle_beta   90.00
_cell.angle_gamma   90.00
#
_symmetry.space_group_name_H-M   'P 1'
#
loop_
_entity.id
_entity.type
_entity.pdbx_description
1 polymer ?
#
loop_
_entity_poly.entity_id
_entity_poly.type
_entity_poly.pdbx_seq_one_letter_code
_entity_poly.pdbx_strand_id
1 'polypeptide(L)'
;MKIVVNEQIQRTVTVAPQDRLDAFSAPALRQQLDELAADGVLHYIIDLSATPFMDSAGMAVLVSLLRRTRQSGGSVKLVWPRAEAVRRTLQLTQFDRIFEFVE
;
A
#
# COMPACT_ATOMS: atom_id res chain seq x y z
N MET A 1 4.59 -8.07 -11.72
CA MET A 1 4.70 -7.91 -10.26
C MET A 1 3.79 -8.89 -9.57
N LYS A 2 4.29 -9.57 -8.55
CA LYS A 2 3.46 -10.47 -7.76
C LYS A 2 2.79 -9.70 -6.63
N ILE A 3 1.46 -9.67 -6.63
CA ILE A 3 0.65 -8.99 -5.64
C ILE A 3 -0.35 -10.01 -5.07
N VAL A 4 -0.34 -10.16 -3.75
CA VAL A 4 -1.32 -11.01 -3.08
C VAL A 4 -2.45 -10.14 -2.58
N VAL A 5 -3.68 -10.50 -2.95
CA VAL A 5 -4.88 -9.77 -2.56
C VAL A 5 -5.78 -10.72 -1.78
N ASN A 6 -6.23 -10.26 -0.62
CA ASN A 6 -7.10 -11.03 0.26
C ASN A 6 -8.23 -10.15 0.77
N GLU A 7 -9.47 -10.57 0.54
CA GLU A 7 -10.66 -9.83 0.97
C GLU A 7 -11.30 -10.50 2.16
N GLN A 8 -11.58 -9.70 3.19
CA GLN A 8 -12.25 -10.17 4.40
C GLN A 8 -13.75 -9.81 4.39
N ILE A 9 -14.52 -10.44 5.29
CA ILE A 9 -15.98 -10.31 5.35
C ILE A 9 -16.45 -8.85 5.45
N GLN A 10 -15.70 -7.98 6.11
CA GLN A 10 -16.06 -6.55 6.26
C GLN A 10 -15.58 -5.68 5.12
N ARG A 11 -15.26 -6.29 3.97
CA ARG A 11 -14.77 -5.60 2.78
C ARG A 11 -13.47 -4.83 3.01
N THR A 12 -12.66 -5.32 3.91
CA THR A 12 -11.26 -4.88 4.03
C THR A 12 -10.42 -5.77 3.14
N VAL A 13 -9.70 -5.16 2.22
CA VAL A 13 -8.84 -5.89 1.28
C VAL A 13 -7.39 -5.68 1.69
N THR A 14 -6.67 -6.78 1.81
CA THR A 14 -5.22 -6.75 2.04
C THR A 14 -4.51 -6.94 0.70
N VAL A 15 -3.63 -6.02 0.36
CA VAL A 15 -2.82 -6.07 -0.85
C VAL A 15 -1.36 -6.15 -0.41
N ALA A 16 -0.68 -7.23 -0.80
CA ALA A 16 0.67 -7.50 -0.32
C ALA A 16 1.65 -7.56 -1.50
N PRO A 17 2.36 -6.46 -1.81
CA PRO A 17 3.39 -6.48 -2.84
C PRO A 17 4.56 -7.36 -2.42
N GLN A 18 4.90 -8.35 -3.25
CA GLN A 18 5.94 -9.35 -2.95
C GLN A 18 7.28 -9.02 -3.61
N ASP A 19 7.29 -8.04 -4.52
CA ASP A 19 8.47 -7.65 -5.27
C ASP A 19 8.84 -6.20 -4.96
N ARG A 20 9.93 -5.73 -5.55
CA ARG A 20 10.35 -4.33 -5.46
C ARG A 20 9.20 -3.41 -5.91
N LEU A 21 8.98 -2.36 -5.14
CA LEU A 21 7.96 -1.37 -5.45
C LEU A 21 8.64 -0.11 -5.98
N ASP A 22 8.90 -0.11 -7.27
CA ASP A 22 9.67 0.92 -7.98
C ASP A 22 8.91 1.43 -9.21
N ALA A 23 9.60 2.21 -10.04
CA ALA A 23 8.98 2.81 -11.22
C ALA A 23 8.44 1.78 -12.22
N PHE A 24 9.05 0.57 -12.26
CA PHE A 24 8.59 -0.49 -13.16
C PHE A 24 7.35 -1.20 -12.63
N SER A 25 7.26 -1.41 -11.34
CA SER A 25 6.16 -2.17 -10.73
C SER A 25 5.02 -1.29 -10.23
N ALA A 26 5.27 -0.01 -9.96
CA ALA A 26 4.25 0.90 -9.45
C ALA A 26 2.99 0.97 -10.32
N PRO A 27 3.08 0.99 -11.66
CA PRO A 27 1.86 0.99 -12.49
C PRO A 27 0.98 -0.22 -12.28
N ALA A 28 1.56 -1.41 -12.08
CA ALA A 28 0.78 -2.63 -11.84
C ALA A 28 0.05 -2.56 -10.50
N LEU A 29 0.70 -2.05 -9.47
CA LEU A 29 0.05 -1.86 -8.17
C LEU A 29 -1.06 -0.81 -8.28
N ARG A 30 -0.82 0.30 -8.96
CA ARG A 30 -1.83 1.34 -9.16
C ARG A 30 -3.06 0.77 -9.86
N GLN A 31 -2.85 -0.02 -10.91
CA GLN A 31 -3.96 -0.64 -11.64
C GLN A 31 -4.77 -1.57 -10.74
N GLN A 32 -4.11 -2.39 -9.94
CA GLN A 32 -4.78 -3.29 -9.00
C GLN A 32 -5.63 -2.52 -8.00
N LEU A 33 -5.09 -1.43 -7.46
CA LEU A 33 -5.82 -0.60 -6.50
C LEU A 33 -6.99 0.14 -7.16
N ASP A 34 -6.82 0.59 -8.40
CA ASP A 34 -7.90 1.24 -9.15
C ASP A 34 -9.05 0.26 -9.41
N GLU A 35 -8.75 -0.98 -9.75
CA GLU A 35 -9.76 -2.02 -9.96
C GLU A 35 -10.54 -2.30 -8.67
N LEU A 36 -9.84 -2.39 -7.54
CA LEU A 36 -10.50 -2.59 -6.25
C LEU A 36 -11.39 -1.41 -5.88
N ALA A 37 -10.93 -0.20 -6.14
CA ALA A 37 -11.74 1.00 -5.90
C ALA A 37 -12.99 1.03 -6.79
N ALA A 38 -12.86 0.60 -8.05
CA ALA A 38 -14.00 0.50 -8.97
C ALA A 38 -15.02 -0.53 -8.47
N ASP A 39 -14.57 -1.56 -7.76
CA ASP A 39 -15.43 -2.56 -7.13
C ASP A 39 -16.03 -2.10 -5.81
N GLY A 40 -15.78 -0.87 -5.39
CA GLY A 40 -16.36 -0.29 -4.19
C GLY A 40 -15.58 -0.56 -2.90
N VAL A 41 -14.34 -1.04 -2.99
CA VAL A 41 -13.52 -1.25 -1.80
C VAL A 41 -13.11 0.09 -1.23
N LEU A 42 -13.36 0.29 0.07
CA LEU A 42 -13.05 1.53 0.79
C LEU A 42 -11.92 1.36 1.80
N HIS A 43 -11.70 0.15 2.31
CA HIS A 43 -10.74 -0.10 3.37
C HIS A 43 -9.63 -1.02 2.87
N TYR A 44 -8.39 -0.54 2.99
CA TYR A 44 -7.23 -1.24 2.47
C TYR A 44 -6.21 -1.46 3.57
N ILE A 45 -5.60 -2.63 3.54
CA ILE A 45 -4.38 -2.91 4.28
C ILE A 45 -3.30 -3.20 3.24
N ILE A 46 -2.27 -2.39 3.21
CA ILE A 46 -1.13 -2.61 2.32
C ILE A 46 -0.05 -3.29 3.13
N ASP A 47 0.14 -4.55 2.86
CA ASP A 47 1.09 -5.38 3.60
C ASP A 47 2.47 -5.28 2.95
N LEU A 48 3.35 -4.50 3.57
CA LEU A 48 4.72 -4.29 3.09
C LEU A 48 5.71 -5.27 3.71
N SER A 49 5.24 -6.24 4.50
CA SER A 49 6.13 -7.12 5.25
C SER A 49 7.12 -7.88 4.37
N ALA A 50 6.72 -8.25 3.14
CA ALA A 50 7.57 -8.96 2.19
C ALA A 50 8.13 -8.08 1.08
N THR A 51 7.84 -6.79 1.09
CA THR A 51 8.32 -5.85 0.07
C THR A 51 9.80 -5.56 0.30
N PRO A 52 10.71 -5.94 -0.61
CA PRO A 52 12.15 -5.84 -0.35
C PRO A 52 12.73 -4.45 -0.58
N PHE A 53 12.04 -3.62 -1.35
CA PHE A 53 12.53 -2.30 -1.72
C PHE A 53 11.35 -1.42 -2.13
N MET A 54 11.43 -0.13 -1.80
CA MET A 54 10.44 0.85 -2.23
C MET A 54 11.13 2.19 -2.48
N ASP A 55 10.81 2.81 -3.61
CA ASP A 55 11.29 4.15 -3.94
C ASP A 55 10.14 5.14 -4.00
N SER A 56 10.42 6.35 -4.51
CA SER A 56 9.43 7.42 -4.58
C SER A 56 8.22 7.09 -5.47
N ALA A 57 8.41 6.25 -6.49
CA ALA A 57 7.30 5.84 -7.35
C ALA A 57 6.31 4.96 -6.59
N GLY A 58 6.82 4.02 -5.80
CA GLY A 58 5.97 3.18 -4.95
C GLY A 58 5.28 4.01 -3.87
N MET A 59 6.00 4.93 -3.25
CA MET A 59 5.44 5.82 -2.24
C MET A 59 4.32 6.69 -2.81
N ALA A 60 4.47 7.17 -4.03
CA ALA A 60 3.44 7.99 -4.69
C ALA A 60 2.12 7.21 -4.86
N VAL A 61 2.19 5.91 -5.14
CA VAL A 61 0.99 5.08 -5.24
C VAL A 61 0.28 5.01 -3.89
N LEU A 62 1.02 4.82 -2.81
CA LEU A 62 0.43 4.75 -1.46
C LEU A 62 -0.19 6.07 -1.04
N VAL A 63 0.46 7.20 -1.32
CA VAL A 63 -0.08 8.53 -1.02
C VAL A 63 -1.35 8.79 -1.82
N SER A 64 -1.35 8.44 -3.09
CA SER A 64 -2.52 8.58 -3.96
C SER A 64 -3.71 7.78 -3.40
N LEU A 65 -3.46 6.56 -2.95
CA LEU A 65 -4.49 5.73 -2.33
C LEU A 65 -5.01 6.36 -1.04
N LEU A 66 -4.13 6.86 -0.19
CA LEU A 66 -4.53 7.50 1.07
C LEU A 66 -5.42 8.71 0.79
N ARG A 67 -5.05 9.55 -0.16
CA ARG A 67 -5.82 10.73 -0.53
C ARG A 67 -7.22 10.35 -1.02
N ARG A 68 -7.29 9.35 -1.90
CA ARG A 68 -8.56 8.89 -2.47
C ARG A 68 -9.47 8.30 -1.39
N THR A 69 -8.93 7.49 -0.48
CA THR A 69 -9.74 6.88 0.58
C THR A 69 -10.24 7.92 1.57
N ARG A 70 -9.47 8.94 1.89
CA ARG A 70 -9.92 10.03 2.75
C ARG A 70 -11.10 10.76 2.15
N GLN A 71 -11.10 10.98 0.86
CA GLN A 71 -12.20 11.63 0.15
C GLN A 71 -13.46 10.76 0.09
N SER A 72 -13.29 9.45 0.13
CA SER A 72 -14.39 8.49 -0.02
C SER A 72 -14.90 7.94 1.31
N GLY A 73 -14.35 8.38 2.44
CA GLY A 73 -14.72 7.86 3.75
C GLY A 73 -14.13 6.50 4.08
N GLY A 74 -13.09 6.10 3.35
CA GLY A 74 -12.39 4.84 3.57
C GLY A 74 -11.15 4.99 4.44
N SER A 75 -10.29 3.98 4.40
CA SER A 75 -9.06 3.97 5.19
C SER A 75 -7.95 3.18 4.49
N VAL A 76 -6.71 3.52 4.82
CA VAL A 76 -5.52 2.76 4.43
C VAL A 76 -4.68 2.55 5.67
N LYS A 77 -4.30 1.30 5.90
CA LYS A 77 -3.34 0.95 6.95
C LYS A 77 -2.20 0.17 6.31
N LEU A 78 -1.00 0.33 6.85
CA LEU A 78 0.16 -0.39 6.37
C LEU A 78 0.59 -1.44 7.39
N VAL A 79 1.04 -2.60 6.89
CA VAL A 79 1.76 -3.55 7.72
C VAL A 79 3.24 -3.21 7.61
N TRP A 80 3.91 -3.12 8.76
CA TRP A 80 5.29 -2.67 8.84
C TRP A 80 6.23 -3.57 8.03
N PRO A 81 7.10 -3.01 7.20
CA PRO A 81 8.02 -3.81 6.40
C PRO A 81 9.07 -4.49 7.25
N ARG A 82 9.52 -5.68 6.82
CA ARG A 82 10.65 -6.37 7.43
C ARG A 82 11.98 -5.88 6.88
N ALA A 83 11.99 -5.50 5.60
CA ALA A 83 13.21 -5.03 4.95
C ALA A 83 13.64 -3.68 5.52
N GLU A 84 14.87 -3.60 5.99
CA GLU A 84 15.38 -2.37 6.59
C GLU A 84 15.41 -1.21 5.61
N ALA A 85 15.69 -1.48 4.34
CA ALA A 85 15.69 -0.44 3.31
C ALA A 85 14.31 0.23 3.19
N VAL A 86 13.23 -0.54 3.30
CA VAL A 86 11.87 0.00 3.24
C VAL A 86 11.53 0.74 4.53
N ARG A 87 11.90 0.19 5.68
CA ARG A 87 11.73 0.86 6.97
C ARG A 87 12.40 2.23 6.98
N ARG A 88 13.65 2.29 6.50
CA ARG A 88 14.42 3.52 6.44
C ARG A 88 13.75 4.54 5.53
N THR A 89 13.27 4.11 4.38
CA THR A 89 12.56 4.99 3.44
C THR A 89 11.32 5.60 4.11
N LEU A 90 10.53 4.79 4.82
CA LEU A 90 9.34 5.30 5.51
C LEU A 90 9.71 6.29 6.62
N GLN A 91 10.77 6.02 7.36
CA GLN A 91 11.22 6.89 8.45
C GLN A 91 11.80 8.21 7.94
N LEU A 92 12.67 8.16 6.92
CA LEU A 92 13.32 9.35 6.36
C LEU A 92 12.33 10.29 5.70
N THR A 93 11.27 9.75 5.11
CA THR A 93 10.22 10.54 4.47
C THR A 93 9.11 10.92 5.43
N GLN A 94 9.18 10.46 6.67
CA GLN A 94 8.16 10.66 7.70
C GLN A 94 6.81 10.04 7.35
N PHE A 95 6.78 9.09 6.44
CA PHE A 95 5.55 8.35 6.10
C PHE A 95 5.06 7.51 7.27
N ASP A 96 5.96 7.14 8.18
CA ASP A 96 5.61 6.47 9.42
C ASP A 96 4.68 7.32 10.31
N ARG A 97 4.60 8.63 10.08
CA ARG A 97 3.71 9.54 10.79
C ARG A 97 2.42 9.84 10.03
N ILE A 98 2.40 9.57 8.73
CA ILE A 98 1.25 9.88 7.86
C ILE A 98 0.27 8.73 7.80
N PHE A 99 0.78 7.50 7.77
CA PHE A 99 -0.03 6.30 7.67
C PHE A 99 -0.24 5.67 9.05
N GLU A 100 -1.40 5.03 9.21
CA GLU A 100 -1.62 4.12 10.33
C GLU A 100 -0.97 2.78 10.02
N PHE A 101 -0.43 2.14 11.05
CA PHE A 101 0.19 0.82 10.92
C PHE A 101 -0.57 -0.20 11.73
N VAL A 102 -0.68 -1.41 11.19
CA VAL A 102 -1.19 -2.57 11.90
C VAL A 102 -0.03 -3.51 12.22
N GLU A 103 -0.12 -4.19 13.33
CA GLU A 103 0.88 -5.15 13.77
C GLU A 103 0.68 -6.52 13.10
#